data_965658973f807a7e4801ba36f98a753b
#
_entry.id   965658973f807a7e4801ba36f98a753b
#
_cell.length_a   1.000
_cell.length_b   1.000
_cell.length_c   1.000
_cell.angle_alpha   90.00
_cell.angle_beta   90.00
_cell.angle_gamma   90.00
#
_symmetry.space_group_name_H-M   'P 1'
#
loop_
_entity.id
_entity.type
_entity.pdbx_description
1 polymer ?
#
loop_
_entity_poly.entity_id
_entity_poly.type
_entity_poly.pdbx_seq_one_letter_code
_entity_poly.pdbx_strand_id
1 'polypeptide(L)'
;NYRKFLNCLNYLKVNETLIPDEFLNISFYPDPYLYDWKIEKGEKIGIISYKSLFLANEIEVNEKLNLQLRRCGLSPKTLFISTLKDHIIQKKLIEIFKKEDIKLIITTTSFSSSQIKNNELIENSTNIFTSLKIPILQLLSSNRSRKNWLNSSIGMNSSDLLMQIIIPEFDGRITTCPSAFKEIISKKNTLYSEITSYKADQVG
;
A
#
# COMPACT_ATOMS: atom_id res chain seq x y z
N ASN A 1 11.76 5.06 13.51
CA ASN A 1 12.28 6.27 12.80
C ASN A 1 11.65 7.57 13.34
N TYR A 2 10.31 7.67 13.50
CA TYR A 2 9.65 8.88 14.03
C TYR A 2 10.16 9.27 15.43
N ARG A 3 10.30 8.29 16.34
CA ARG A 3 10.84 8.52 17.68
C ARG A 3 12.29 9.02 17.66
N LYS A 4 13.13 8.46 16.78
CA LYS A 4 14.51 8.93 16.57
C LYS A 4 14.52 10.37 16.03
N PHE A 5 13.64 10.68 15.09
CA PHE A 5 13.49 12.03 14.55
C PHE A 5 13.06 13.03 15.63
N LEU A 6 12.08 12.70 16.46
CA LEU A 6 11.68 13.58 17.59
C LEU A 6 12.80 13.77 18.60
N ASN A 7 13.55 12.71 18.92
CA ASN A 7 14.70 12.80 19.80
C ASN A 7 15.78 13.70 19.20
N CYS A 8 16.05 13.59 17.89
CA CYS A 8 16.96 14.47 17.17
C CYS A 8 16.51 15.94 17.25
N LEU A 9 15.24 16.23 16.99
CA LEU A 9 14.69 17.57 17.11
C LEU A 9 14.82 18.14 18.54
N ASN A 10 14.57 17.32 19.56
CA ASN A 10 14.72 17.74 20.96
C ASN A 10 16.19 17.98 21.30
N TYR A 11 17.10 17.17 20.79
CA TYR A 11 18.56 17.37 20.95
C TYR A 11 19.00 18.69 20.33
N LEU A 12 18.58 18.98 19.09
CA LEU A 12 18.94 20.21 18.37
C LEU A 12 18.39 21.48 19.04
N LYS A 13 17.27 21.40 19.74
CA LYS A 13 16.75 22.52 20.53
C LYS A 13 17.63 22.92 21.71
N VAL A 14 18.40 21.97 22.24
CA VAL A 14 19.23 22.15 23.44
C VAL A 14 20.69 22.38 23.09
N ASN A 15 21.15 21.75 22.01
CA ASN A 15 22.57 21.77 21.58
C ASN A 15 22.62 22.23 20.13
N GLU A 16 23.04 23.46 19.89
CA GLU A 16 23.12 24.05 18.55
C GLU A 16 24.25 23.47 17.66
N THR A 17 24.83 22.33 18.03
CA THR A 17 26.00 21.76 17.35
C THR A 17 25.81 20.28 17.04
N LEU A 18 26.47 19.82 15.97
CA LEU A 18 26.66 18.45 15.47
C LEU A 18 25.63 17.40 15.93
N ILE A 19 24.85 16.90 14.98
CA ILE A 19 23.93 15.77 15.18
C ILE A 19 24.76 14.53 15.51
N PRO A 20 24.57 13.88 16.69
CA PRO A 20 25.27 12.65 17.01
C PRO A 20 25.01 11.55 15.99
N ASP A 21 26.00 10.69 15.76
CA ASP A 21 25.94 9.57 14.79
C ASP A 21 24.77 8.63 15.03
N GLU A 22 24.32 8.49 16.27
CA GLU A 22 23.14 7.69 16.61
C GLU A 22 21.83 8.17 15.95
N PHE A 23 21.74 9.48 15.64
CA PHE A 23 20.62 10.07 14.92
C PHE A 23 20.79 9.98 13.41
N LEU A 24 22.02 9.87 12.93
CA LEU A 24 22.33 9.70 11.50
C LEU A 24 22.05 8.27 11.03
N ASN A 25 22.05 7.29 11.93
CA ASN A 25 21.70 5.89 11.65
C ASN A 25 20.18 5.71 11.50
N ILE A 26 19.58 6.44 10.57
CA ILE A 26 18.20 6.21 10.14
C ILE A 26 18.16 4.94 9.29
N SER A 27 17.36 3.97 9.68
CA SER A 27 17.14 2.77 8.86
C SER A 27 16.44 3.16 7.56
N PHE A 28 17.20 3.19 6.47
CA PHE A 28 16.64 3.35 5.13
C PHE A 28 16.12 2.01 4.66
N TYR A 29 14.80 1.92 4.51
CA TYR A 29 14.19 0.78 3.86
C TYR A 29 14.38 0.89 2.35
N PRO A 30 14.79 -0.17 1.64
CA PRO A 30 14.91 -0.15 0.19
C PRO A 30 13.57 0.14 -0.48
N ASP A 31 13.58 0.45 -1.76
CA ASP A 31 12.38 0.64 -2.57
C ASP A 31 12.54 -0.16 -3.87
N PRO A 32 11.74 -1.19 -4.09
CA PRO A 32 10.70 -1.80 -3.21
C PRO A 32 11.25 -2.40 -1.91
N TYR A 33 10.44 -2.37 -0.84
CA TYR A 33 10.75 -3.05 0.42
C TYR A 33 10.00 -4.38 0.51
N LEU A 34 10.76 -5.47 0.67
CA LEU A 34 10.25 -6.83 0.80
C LEU A 34 9.82 -7.08 2.25
N TYR A 35 8.54 -7.36 2.48
CA TYR A 35 7.98 -7.53 3.82
C TYR A 35 7.53 -8.96 4.08
N ASP A 36 7.99 -9.55 5.18
CA ASP A 36 7.57 -10.89 5.69
C ASP A 36 7.65 -12.01 4.63
N TRP A 37 8.70 -11.98 3.80
CA TRP A 37 8.92 -13.03 2.82
C TRP A 37 9.45 -14.29 3.48
N LYS A 38 8.61 -15.33 3.46
CA LYS A 38 8.94 -16.66 3.96
C LYS A 38 9.07 -17.63 2.78
N ILE A 39 9.87 -18.69 3.00
CA ILE A 39 9.90 -19.81 2.08
C ILE A 39 8.70 -20.69 2.41
N GLU A 40 7.69 -20.65 1.54
CA GLU A 40 6.42 -21.35 1.73
C GLU A 40 6.09 -22.16 0.49
N LYS A 41 5.37 -23.27 0.69
CA LYS A 41 4.78 -24.05 -0.41
C LYS A 41 3.51 -23.34 -0.91
N GLY A 42 3.18 -23.53 -2.18
CA GLY A 42 1.97 -22.96 -2.79
C GLY A 42 2.27 -21.89 -3.85
N GLU A 43 1.22 -21.53 -4.58
CA GLU A 43 1.31 -20.50 -5.61
C GLU A 43 1.63 -19.14 -4.99
N LYS A 44 2.57 -18.44 -5.63
CA LYS A 44 3.05 -17.15 -5.12
C LYS A 44 2.17 -16.01 -5.58
N ILE A 45 1.71 -15.23 -4.61
CA ILE A 45 0.84 -14.06 -4.82
C ILE A 45 1.62 -12.80 -4.44
N GLY A 46 1.82 -11.91 -5.41
CA GLY A 46 2.44 -10.61 -5.18
C GLY A 46 1.45 -9.63 -4.56
N ILE A 47 1.85 -8.94 -3.49
CA ILE A 47 1.03 -7.88 -2.87
C ILE A 47 1.80 -6.57 -2.95
N ILE A 48 1.17 -5.55 -3.55
CA ILE A 48 1.77 -4.22 -3.67
C ILE A 48 1.02 -3.24 -2.78
N SER A 49 1.72 -2.57 -1.89
CA SER A 49 1.17 -1.54 -1.00
C SER A 49 2.08 -0.33 -0.90
N TYR A 50 1.53 0.81 -0.41
CA TYR A 50 2.34 2.00 -0.21
C TYR A 50 3.29 1.86 0.98
N LYS A 51 4.55 2.24 0.76
CA LYS A 51 5.60 2.28 1.79
C LYS A 51 5.27 3.24 2.93
N SER A 52 4.47 4.26 2.67
CA SER A 52 3.97 5.17 3.71
C SER A 52 3.13 4.44 4.77
N LEU A 53 2.33 3.44 4.38
CA LEU A 53 1.57 2.62 5.34
C LEU A 53 2.50 1.81 6.24
N PHE A 54 3.56 1.22 5.67
CA PHE A 54 4.56 0.51 6.45
C PHE A 54 5.28 1.45 7.44
N LEU A 55 5.70 2.63 6.97
CA LEU A 55 6.39 3.61 7.83
C LEU A 55 5.47 4.18 8.93
N ALA A 56 4.18 4.29 8.67
CA ALA A 56 3.17 4.72 9.64
C ALA A 56 2.73 3.58 10.58
N ASN A 57 3.20 2.36 10.38
CA ASN A 57 2.74 1.15 11.09
C ASN A 57 1.24 0.85 10.87
N GLU A 58 0.72 1.21 9.68
CA GLU A 58 -0.67 0.96 9.27
C GLU A 58 -0.76 -0.26 8.34
N ILE A 59 -0.19 -1.39 8.77
CA ILE A 59 -0.03 -2.61 7.95
C ILE A 59 -1.02 -3.72 8.28
N GLU A 60 -1.97 -3.48 9.20
CA GLU A 60 -2.93 -4.52 9.65
C GLU A 60 -3.67 -5.19 8.49
N VAL A 61 -4.08 -4.42 7.47
CA VAL A 61 -4.75 -4.96 6.28
C VAL A 61 -3.84 -5.94 5.53
N ASN A 62 -2.57 -5.58 5.35
CA ASN A 62 -1.58 -6.43 4.68
C ASN A 62 -1.28 -7.70 5.49
N GLU A 63 -1.17 -7.57 6.81
CA GLU A 63 -0.91 -8.72 7.69
C GLU A 63 -2.06 -9.72 7.68
N LYS A 64 -3.31 -9.23 7.77
CA LYS A 64 -4.50 -10.07 7.68
C LYS A 64 -4.64 -10.72 6.32
N LEU A 65 -4.38 -9.99 5.24
CA LEU A 65 -4.38 -10.53 3.88
C LEU A 65 -3.32 -11.65 3.74
N ASN A 66 -2.09 -11.41 4.19
CA ASN A 66 -1.03 -12.41 4.20
C ASN A 66 -1.45 -13.67 4.96
N LEU A 67 -2.05 -13.48 6.14
CA LEU A 67 -2.51 -14.59 6.97
C LEU A 67 -3.59 -15.42 6.26
N GLN A 68 -4.57 -14.78 5.65
CA GLN A 68 -5.65 -15.49 4.94
C GLN A 68 -5.14 -16.22 3.70
N LEU A 69 -4.29 -15.60 2.90
CA LEU A 69 -3.68 -16.27 1.75
C LEU A 69 -2.90 -17.52 2.17
N ARG A 70 -2.13 -17.44 3.27
CA ARG A 70 -1.42 -18.60 3.83
C ARG A 70 -2.38 -19.71 4.28
N ARG A 71 -3.50 -19.34 4.92
CA ARG A 71 -4.55 -20.31 5.29
C ARG A 71 -5.16 -21.02 4.08
N CYS A 72 -5.22 -20.35 2.94
CA CYS A 72 -5.63 -20.93 1.67
C CYS A 72 -4.53 -21.73 0.96
N GLY A 73 -3.37 -21.93 1.58
CA GLY A 73 -2.25 -22.66 0.98
C GLY A 73 -1.46 -21.87 -0.06
N LEU A 74 -1.61 -20.54 -0.09
CA LEU A 74 -0.90 -19.64 -0.98
C LEU A 74 0.31 -19.01 -0.31
N SER A 75 1.29 -18.56 -1.08
CA SER A 75 2.52 -17.94 -0.60
C SER A 75 2.53 -16.43 -0.91
N PRO A 76 2.08 -15.56 0.02
CA PRO A 76 2.07 -14.12 -0.20
C PRO A 76 3.49 -13.54 -0.21
N LYS A 77 3.71 -12.60 -1.14
CA LYS A 77 4.97 -11.87 -1.34
C LYS A 77 4.66 -10.37 -1.33
N THR A 78 4.64 -9.79 -0.13
CA THR A 78 4.29 -8.37 0.05
C THR A 78 5.46 -7.45 -0.21
N LEU A 79 5.23 -6.42 -1.03
CA LEU A 79 6.16 -5.37 -1.36
C LEU A 79 5.56 -4.01 -1.03
N PHE A 80 6.32 -3.21 -0.30
CA PHE A 80 5.99 -1.82 -0.06
C PHE A 80 6.81 -0.92 -0.98
N ILE A 81 6.12 0.00 -1.68
CA ILE A 81 6.69 0.91 -2.66
C ILE A 81 6.32 2.36 -2.35
N SER A 82 7.16 3.30 -2.74
CA SER A 82 6.83 4.73 -2.61
C SER A 82 5.80 5.15 -3.67
N THR A 83 5.95 4.70 -4.90
CA THR A 83 5.04 5.03 -6.00
C THR A 83 5.15 4.02 -7.14
N LEU A 84 4.04 3.81 -7.87
CA LEU A 84 4.04 3.04 -9.12
C LEU A 84 4.45 3.87 -10.36
N LYS A 85 4.62 5.20 -10.21
CA LYS A 85 4.98 6.09 -11.33
C LYS A 85 6.47 6.13 -11.62
N ASP A 86 7.31 5.65 -10.72
CA ASP A 86 8.76 5.61 -10.88
C ASP A 86 9.18 4.40 -11.73
N HIS A 87 9.80 4.66 -12.87
CA HIS A 87 10.27 3.62 -13.79
C HIS A 87 11.32 2.69 -13.19
N ILE A 88 12.15 3.19 -12.27
CA ILE A 88 13.16 2.37 -11.59
C ILE A 88 12.46 1.35 -10.68
N ILE A 89 11.45 1.80 -9.94
CA ILE A 89 10.64 0.92 -9.09
C ILE A 89 9.87 -0.09 -9.94
N GLN A 90 9.24 0.35 -11.03
CA GLN A 90 8.53 -0.52 -11.96
C GLN A 90 9.45 -1.63 -12.50
N LYS A 91 10.65 -1.28 -12.95
CA LYS A 91 11.64 -2.25 -13.47
C LYS A 91 12.01 -3.29 -12.41
N LYS A 92 12.32 -2.83 -11.20
CA LYS A 92 12.62 -3.73 -10.06
C LYS A 92 11.45 -4.66 -9.72
N LEU A 93 10.21 -4.16 -9.73
CA LEU A 93 9.01 -4.98 -9.50
C LEU A 93 8.87 -6.05 -10.56
N ILE A 94 9.06 -5.72 -11.85
CA ILE A 94 9.01 -6.69 -12.95
C ILE A 94 10.07 -7.80 -12.76
N GLU A 95 11.31 -7.41 -12.42
CA GLU A 95 12.40 -8.35 -12.17
C GLU A 95 12.08 -9.28 -11.00
N ILE A 96 11.60 -8.73 -9.89
CA ILE A 96 11.22 -9.51 -8.69
C ILE A 96 10.09 -10.48 -9.02
N PHE A 97 9.02 -10.01 -9.67
CA PHE A 97 7.84 -10.84 -9.94
C PHE A 97 8.14 -11.96 -10.94
N LYS A 98 8.97 -11.69 -11.95
CA LYS A 98 9.43 -12.74 -12.88
C LYS A 98 10.33 -13.76 -12.19
N LYS A 99 11.29 -13.30 -11.37
CA LYS A 99 12.19 -14.18 -10.63
C LYS A 99 11.44 -15.09 -9.66
N GLU A 100 10.45 -14.55 -8.99
CA GLU A 100 9.63 -15.28 -8.01
C GLU A 100 8.50 -16.11 -8.64
N ASP A 101 8.27 -15.98 -9.95
CA ASP A 101 7.18 -16.68 -10.65
C ASP A 101 5.80 -16.37 -10.05
N ILE A 102 5.52 -15.08 -9.83
CA ILE A 102 4.25 -14.60 -9.27
C ILE A 102 3.11 -14.91 -10.24
N LYS A 103 2.02 -15.49 -9.74
CA LYS A 103 0.86 -15.92 -10.54
C LYS A 103 -0.31 -14.94 -10.50
N LEU A 104 -0.41 -14.15 -9.45
CA LEU A 104 -1.47 -13.15 -9.23
C LEU A 104 -0.86 -11.97 -8.50
N ILE A 105 -1.32 -10.77 -8.82
CA ILE A 105 -0.97 -9.55 -8.08
C ILE A 105 -2.22 -9.02 -7.38
N ILE A 106 -2.10 -8.68 -6.11
CA ILE A 106 -3.09 -7.92 -5.35
C ILE A 106 -2.48 -6.56 -5.03
N THR A 107 -3.17 -5.48 -5.35
CA THR A 107 -2.68 -4.14 -5.04
C THR A 107 -3.68 -3.35 -4.21
N THR A 108 -3.17 -2.62 -3.22
CA THR A 108 -3.92 -1.65 -2.41
C THR A 108 -3.65 -0.21 -2.85
N THR A 109 -2.81 -0.02 -3.89
CA THR A 109 -2.44 1.32 -4.36
C THR A 109 -3.55 1.94 -5.21
N SER A 110 -3.85 3.22 -4.98
CA SER A 110 -4.99 3.91 -5.59
C SER A 110 -4.67 4.56 -6.94
N PHE A 111 -3.40 4.89 -7.21
CA PHE A 111 -3.02 5.60 -8.42
C PHE A 111 -2.63 4.65 -9.55
N SER A 112 -2.92 5.05 -10.79
CA SER A 112 -2.46 4.36 -11.99
C SER A 112 -0.92 4.36 -12.08
N SER A 113 -0.37 3.31 -12.65
CA SER A 113 1.04 3.23 -13.03
C SER A 113 1.34 4.01 -14.31
N SER A 114 0.32 4.29 -15.10
CA SER A 114 0.43 5.01 -16.37
C SER A 114 0.68 6.50 -16.14
N GLN A 115 1.53 7.09 -16.97
CA GLN A 115 1.76 8.54 -17.00
C GLN A 115 0.96 9.16 -18.14
N ILE A 116 0.16 10.17 -17.82
CA ILE A 116 -0.50 11.02 -18.82
C ILE A 116 0.35 12.27 -18.95
N LYS A 117 0.97 12.50 -20.12
CA LYS A 117 1.62 13.76 -20.48
C LYS A 117 0.83 14.44 -21.56
N ASN A 118 0.51 15.74 -21.36
CA ASN A 118 -0.12 16.62 -22.33
C ASN A 118 -1.40 16.08 -23.00
N ASN A 119 -2.30 15.45 -22.22
CA ASN A 119 -3.55 14.85 -22.70
C ASN A 119 -3.41 13.74 -23.76
N GLU A 120 -2.21 13.27 -24.02
CA GLU A 120 -1.95 12.10 -24.85
C GLU A 120 -1.50 10.95 -23.95
N LEU A 121 -2.15 9.80 -24.08
CA LEU A 121 -1.60 8.54 -23.58
C LEU A 121 -0.28 8.35 -24.32
N ILE A 122 0.82 8.33 -23.60
CA ILE A 122 2.11 8.00 -24.23
C ILE A 122 1.99 6.54 -24.67
N GLU A 123 1.81 6.30 -25.96
CA GLU A 123 1.71 4.96 -26.55
C GLU A 123 2.88 4.04 -26.17
N ASN A 124 4.00 4.61 -25.70
CA ASN A 124 5.19 3.90 -25.25
C ASN A 124 5.35 3.79 -23.72
N SER A 125 4.40 4.29 -22.91
CA SER A 125 4.40 4.00 -21.48
C SER A 125 3.82 2.61 -21.27
N THR A 126 4.64 1.58 -21.47
CA THR A 126 4.26 0.23 -21.09
C THR A 126 3.90 0.20 -19.62
N ASN A 127 2.60 0.07 -19.35
CA ASN A 127 2.10 -0.16 -18.01
C ASN A 127 2.83 -1.40 -17.46
N ILE A 128 3.38 -1.31 -16.24
CA ILE A 128 4.07 -2.41 -15.56
C ILE A 128 3.26 -3.71 -15.64
N PHE A 129 1.96 -3.62 -15.49
CA PHE A 129 1.07 -4.76 -15.43
C PHE A 129 0.89 -5.44 -16.81
N THR A 130 0.83 -4.64 -17.88
CA THR A 130 0.81 -5.18 -19.26
C THR A 130 2.07 -5.98 -19.57
N SER A 131 3.23 -5.53 -19.06
CA SER A 131 4.52 -6.21 -19.24
C SER A 131 4.60 -7.55 -18.50
N LEU A 132 3.86 -7.70 -17.40
CA LEU A 132 3.87 -8.91 -16.58
C LEU A 132 2.92 -10.00 -17.13
N LYS A 133 1.84 -9.62 -17.80
CA LYS A 133 0.78 -10.52 -18.27
C LYS A 133 0.20 -11.42 -17.17
N ILE A 134 0.08 -10.88 -15.97
CA ILE A 134 -0.43 -11.56 -14.79
C ILE A 134 -1.73 -10.86 -14.38
N PRO A 135 -2.78 -11.58 -13.95
CA PRO A 135 -4.00 -10.96 -13.44
C PRO A 135 -3.72 -10.10 -12.20
N ILE A 136 -4.44 -8.99 -12.09
CA ILE A 136 -4.25 -8.02 -11.02
C ILE A 136 -5.58 -7.71 -10.37
N LEU A 137 -5.64 -7.90 -9.07
CA LEU A 137 -6.79 -7.55 -8.25
C LEU A 137 -6.53 -6.23 -7.53
N GLN A 138 -7.49 -5.31 -7.61
CA GLN A 138 -7.51 -4.09 -6.82
C GLN A 138 -8.27 -4.35 -5.52
N LEU A 139 -7.57 -4.35 -4.39
CA LEU A 139 -8.18 -4.44 -3.08
C LEU A 139 -8.76 -3.07 -2.71
N LEU A 140 -10.07 -2.97 -2.52
CA LEU A 140 -10.73 -1.73 -2.19
C LEU A 140 -10.61 -1.39 -0.70
N SER A 141 -10.29 -0.13 -0.41
CA SER A 141 -10.29 0.42 0.94
C SER A 141 -11.22 1.63 0.99
N SER A 142 -12.26 1.58 1.81
CA SER A 142 -13.19 2.69 1.96
C SER A 142 -12.67 3.71 2.99
N ASN A 143 -12.76 4.99 2.66
CA ASN A 143 -12.49 6.09 3.60
C ASN A 143 -13.60 6.28 4.65
N ARG A 144 -14.67 5.49 4.59
CA ARG A 144 -15.75 5.46 5.57
C ARG A 144 -15.56 4.31 6.55
N SER A 145 -16.15 4.44 7.75
CA SER A 145 -16.26 3.30 8.65
C SER A 145 -17.19 2.24 8.06
N ARG A 146 -17.01 0.99 8.45
CA ARG A 146 -17.86 -0.13 8.02
C ARG A 146 -19.33 0.13 8.31
N LYS A 147 -19.64 0.67 9.48
CA LYS A 147 -21.01 1.05 9.87
C LYS A 147 -21.62 2.07 8.89
N ASN A 148 -20.86 3.12 8.56
CA ASN A 148 -21.34 4.15 7.64
C ASN A 148 -21.46 3.63 6.21
N TRP A 149 -20.60 2.71 5.81
CA TRP A 149 -20.69 2.02 4.52
C TRP A 149 -22.00 1.21 4.41
N LEU A 150 -22.29 0.37 5.39
CA LEU A 150 -23.48 -0.49 5.39
C LEU A 150 -24.81 0.30 5.45
N ASN A 151 -24.80 1.44 6.12
CA ASN A 151 -25.98 2.30 6.27
C ASN A 151 -26.16 3.29 5.10
N SER A 152 -25.27 3.28 4.11
CA SER A 152 -25.32 4.20 2.98
C SER A 152 -25.89 3.51 1.75
N SER A 153 -26.96 4.06 1.18
CA SER A 153 -27.49 3.61 -0.10
C SER A 153 -26.58 3.93 -1.29
N ILE A 154 -25.63 4.85 -1.11
CA ILE A 154 -24.70 5.32 -2.17
C ILE A 154 -23.45 4.43 -2.23
N GLY A 155 -23.11 3.69 -1.15
CA GLY A 155 -21.90 2.89 -1.09
C GLY A 155 -20.63 3.76 -1.01
N MET A 156 -19.80 3.74 -2.05
CA MET A 156 -18.57 4.56 -2.12
C MET A 156 -18.90 6.04 -2.39
N ASN A 157 -18.12 6.94 -1.81
CA ASN A 157 -18.16 8.35 -2.19
C ASN A 157 -17.44 8.57 -3.53
N SER A 158 -17.65 9.73 -4.15
CA SER A 158 -17.08 10.05 -5.46
C SER A 158 -15.54 9.99 -5.49
N SER A 159 -14.88 10.36 -4.39
CA SER A 159 -13.42 10.30 -4.28
C SER A 159 -12.93 8.85 -4.22
N ASP A 160 -13.57 8.01 -3.40
CA ASP A 160 -13.22 6.60 -3.32
C ASP A 160 -13.49 5.89 -4.66
N LEU A 161 -14.61 6.19 -5.32
CA LEU A 161 -14.94 5.65 -6.63
C LEU A 161 -13.86 6.00 -7.67
N LEU A 162 -13.47 7.28 -7.74
CA LEU A 162 -12.44 7.72 -8.67
C LEU A 162 -11.10 7.04 -8.39
N MET A 163 -10.64 7.08 -7.14
CA MET A 163 -9.29 6.67 -6.76
C MET A 163 -9.12 5.16 -6.64
N GLN A 164 -10.18 4.43 -6.29
CA GLN A 164 -10.09 3.00 -6.00
C GLN A 164 -10.63 2.12 -7.14
N ILE A 165 -11.44 2.69 -8.04
CA ILE A 165 -12.05 1.95 -9.14
C ILE A 165 -11.61 2.54 -10.47
N ILE A 166 -12.04 3.78 -10.79
CA ILE A 166 -11.88 4.34 -12.14
C ILE A 166 -10.41 4.43 -12.55
N ILE A 167 -9.56 5.02 -11.71
CA ILE A 167 -8.13 5.16 -12.03
C ILE A 167 -7.42 3.79 -12.11
N PRO A 168 -7.62 2.84 -11.20
CA PRO A 168 -7.06 1.49 -11.32
C PRO A 168 -7.52 0.72 -12.57
N GLU A 169 -8.75 0.91 -13.04
CA GLU A 169 -9.24 0.25 -14.25
C GLU A 169 -8.43 0.63 -15.51
N PHE A 170 -7.88 1.84 -15.59
CA PHE A 170 -6.95 2.21 -16.66
C PHE A 170 -5.69 1.35 -16.73
N ASP A 171 -5.31 0.74 -15.61
CA ASP A 171 -4.20 -0.21 -15.54
C ASP A 171 -4.64 -1.65 -15.83
N GLY A 172 -5.91 -1.90 -16.13
CA GLY A 172 -6.47 -3.24 -16.32
C GLY A 172 -6.62 -4.03 -15.03
N ARG A 173 -6.75 -3.36 -13.88
CA ARG A 173 -6.94 -4.01 -12.59
C ARG A 173 -8.39 -4.45 -12.43
N ILE A 174 -8.58 -5.66 -11.93
CA ILE A 174 -9.89 -6.21 -11.63
C ILE A 174 -10.30 -5.75 -10.23
N THR A 175 -11.36 -4.97 -10.14
CA THR A 175 -11.86 -4.44 -8.88
C THR A 175 -12.53 -5.54 -8.05
N THR A 176 -12.20 -5.59 -6.75
CA THR A 176 -12.82 -6.51 -5.77
C THR A 176 -13.89 -5.79 -4.94
N CYS A 177 -14.52 -6.51 -4.00
CA CYS A 177 -15.37 -5.87 -2.99
C CYS A 177 -14.52 -5.09 -1.96
N PRO A 178 -15.10 -4.12 -1.24
CA PRO A 178 -14.42 -3.43 -0.16
C PRO A 178 -13.96 -4.40 0.93
N SER A 179 -12.67 -4.40 1.20
CA SER A 179 -12.02 -5.32 2.12
C SER A 179 -11.38 -4.62 3.32
N ALA A 180 -11.37 -3.29 3.31
CA ALA A 180 -10.86 -2.48 4.41
C ALA A 180 -11.67 -1.20 4.59
N PHE A 181 -11.84 -0.79 5.85
CA PHE A 181 -12.61 0.39 6.24
C PHE A 181 -11.80 1.27 7.19
N LYS A 182 -12.00 2.59 7.10
CA LYS A 182 -11.32 3.55 7.96
C LYS A 182 -12.07 3.67 9.27
N GLU A 183 -11.52 3.10 10.33
CA GLU A 183 -12.12 3.10 11.67
C GLU A 183 -11.40 4.06 12.61
N ILE A 184 -12.14 4.61 13.57
CA ILE A 184 -11.58 5.45 14.64
C ILE A 184 -10.97 4.54 15.69
N ILE A 185 -9.64 4.64 15.91
CA ILE A 185 -8.94 3.83 16.90
C ILE A 185 -8.94 4.50 18.27
N SER A 186 -8.81 5.83 18.31
CA SER A 186 -8.72 6.59 19.54
C SER A 186 -9.33 7.97 19.37
N LYS A 187 -10.13 8.37 20.36
CA LYS A 187 -10.61 9.75 20.52
C LYS A 187 -9.82 10.39 21.65
N LYS A 188 -8.95 11.33 21.35
CA LYS A 188 -8.36 12.19 22.37
C LYS A 188 -9.35 13.32 22.70
N ASN A 189 -9.50 13.65 23.99
CA ASN A 189 -10.41 14.71 24.51
C ASN A 189 -10.05 16.14 24.07
N THR A 190 -9.28 16.32 23.01
CA THR A 190 -8.92 17.61 22.44
C THR A 190 -9.59 17.77 21.08
N LEU A 191 -10.04 18.96 20.78
CA LEU A 191 -10.93 19.38 19.68
C LEU A 191 -10.54 18.89 18.24
N TYR A 192 -9.41 18.23 18.04
CA TYR A 192 -8.88 17.92 16.70
C TYR A 192 -8.15 16.57 16.58
N SER A 193 -8.40 15.56 17.40
CA SER A 193 -7.61 14.33 17.28
C SER A 193 -8.40 13.02 17.38
N GLU A 194 -9.15 12.71 16.32
CA GLU A 194 -9.52 11.33 16.05
C GLU A 194 -8.36 10.66 15.31
N ILE A 195 -7.76 9.64 15.92
CA ILE A 195 -6.79 8.79 15.23
C ILE A 195 -7.58 7.74 14.48
N THR A 196 -7.45 7.73 13.17
CA THR A 196 -8.10 6.75 12.30
C THR A 196 -7.07 5.81 11.67
N SER A 197 -7.44 4.56 11.45
CA SER A 197 -6.63 3.58 10.71
C SER A 197 -7.53 2.70 9.86
N TYR A 198 -6.96 2.12 8.81
CA TYR A 198 -7.66 1.12 8.02
C TYR A 198 -7.68 -0.22 8.77
N LYS A 199 -8.87 -0.77 8.92
CA LYS A 199 -9.14 -2.08 9.50
C LYS A 199 -9.65 -3.01 8.40
N ALA A 200 -9.09 -4.21 8.33
CA ALA A 200 -9.59 -5.23 7.42
C ALA A 200 -11.03 -5.63 7.82
N ASP A 201 -11.89 -5.87 6.83
CA ASP A 201 -13.21 -6.41 7.09
C ASP A 201 -13.11 -7.82 7.70
N GLN A 202 -14.01 -8.11 8.63
CA GLN A 202 -14.04 -9.39 9.33
C GLN A 202 -14.96 -10.42 8.65
N VAL A 203 -15.56 -10.04 7.53
CA VAL A 203 -16.44 -10.92 6.76
C VAL A 203 -15.60 -11.66 5.72
N GLY A 204 -15.25 -12.88 6.05
CA GLY A 204 -14.58 -13.81 5.15
C GLY A 204 -14.47 -15.15 5.80
#